data_6e32af0b8d4bc972e3ae4926dc7e2455
#
_entry.id   6e32af0b8d4bc972e3ae4926dc7e2455
#
_cell.length_a   1.000
_cell.length_b   1.000
_cell.length_c   1.000
_cell.angle_alpha   90.00
_cell.angle_beta   90.00
_cell.angle_gamma   90.00
#
_symmetry.space_group_name_H-M   'P 1'
#
loop_
_entity.id
_entity.type
_entity.pdbx_description
1 polymer ?
#
loop_
_entity_poly.entity_id
_entity_poly.type
_entity_poly.pdbx_seq_one_letter_code
_entity_poly.pdbx_strand_id
1 'polypeptide(L)'
;GVVWRRSCLPDGVGAPHPSFRQHQKEIEYMSQPSFTRLSELPEELAIFPLPGALLFPRWQLPLNIFEPRYLNMIDDVIQDTRMIGMIQSVGGSKAKPDVAHTGCAGRITAWSETGDGRYLITLTGIARFDVKEELSVMTPYRQVVPDWTPYEADLKDVPDSKLPDRSRLVSALHDYTEAHDMSTDWSAVEEAPLETLVNALCSGCPFSVMEKQALVEAPTLKDRTETLITLLEMDVSGEDGGTLQ
;
A
#
# COMPACT_ATOMS: atom_id res chain seq x y z
N GLY A 1 2.80 9.44 -15.38
CA GLY A 1 3.37 8.58 -14.34
C GLY A 1 4.49 9.33 -13.64
N VAL A 2 4.43 9.47 -12.32
CA VAL A 2 5.53 10.01 -11.51
C VAL A 2 6.71 9.06 -11.67
N VAL A 3 7.80 9.50 -12.28
CA VAL A 3 9.00 8.68 -12.48
C VAL A 3 9.91 8.86 -11.28
N TRP A 4 9.75 8.00 -10.29
CA TRP A 4 10.71 7.87 -9.19
C TRP A 4 11.97 7.17 -9.68
N ARG A 5 13.15 7.72 -9.38
CA ARG A 5 14.40 7.01 -9.66
C ARG A 5 14.49 5.74 -8.80
N ARG A 6 15.10 4.68 -9.36
CA ARG A 6 15.20 3.29 -8.88
C ARG A 6 15.74 3.06 -7.44
N SER A 7 16.12 4.08 -6.68
CA SER A 7 16.84 3.92 -5.42
C SER A 7 15.96 3.83 -4.17
N CYS A 8 14.64 3.98 -4.27
CA CYS A 8 13.76 4.07 -3.09
C CYS A 8 12.85 2.86 -2.86
N LEU A 9 13.00 1.77 -3.63
CA LEU A 9 12.27 0.53 -3.37
C LEU A 9 13.20 -0.46 -2.69
N PRO A 10 12.79 -1.13 -1.60
CA PRO A 10 13.58 -2.21 -1.02
C PRO A 10 13.80 -3.31 -2.05
N ASP A 11 14.99 -3.94 -2.05
CA ASP A 11 15.34 -5.04 -2.93
C ASP A 11 14.26 -6.13 -2.89
N GLY A 12 13.52 -6.29 -4.01
CA GLY A 12 12.41 -7.24 -4.14
C GLY A 12 11.11 -6.66 -4.68
N VAL A 13 10.94 -5.33 -4.76
CA VAL A 13 9.78 -4.67 -5.37
C VAL A 13 10.25 -3.87 -6.58
N GLY A 14 10.65 -4.56 -7.65
CA GLY A 14 11.10 -3.92 -8.90
C GLY A 14 9.93 -3.58 -9.81
N ALA A 15 9.89 -2.33 -10.32
CA ALA A 15 9.07 -2.03 -11.49
C ALA A 15 9.49 -2.93 -12.66
N PRO A 16 8.57 -3.43 -13.50
CA PRO A 16 8.89 -4.37 -14.57
C PRO A 16 9.85 -3.74 -15.59
N HIS A 17 11.01 -4.39 -15.78
CA HIS A 17 12.00 -4.02 -16.79
C HIS A 17 11.43 -4.25 -18.20
N PRO A 18 11.75 -3.44 -19.24
CA PRO A 18 11.26 -3.60 -20.61
C PRO A 18 11.56 -4.97 -21.26
N SER A 19 12.57 -5.72 -20.78
CA SER A 19 12.90 -7.06 -21.27
C SER A 19 11.94 -8.18 -20.77
N PHE A 20 10.96 -7.86 -19.94
CA PHE A 20 10.00 -8.81 -19.37
C PHE A 20 8.89 -9.27 -20.33
N ARG A 21 8.85 -8.75 -21.55
CA ARG A 21 7.73 -8.98 -22.49
C ARG A 21 7.72 -10.35 -23.21
N GLN A 22 8.69 -11.22 -23.01
CA GLN A 22 8.81 -12.41 -23.87
C GLN A 22 8.37 -13.76 -23.28
N HIS A 23 7.95 -13.86 -22.02
CA HIS A 23 7.48 -15.13 -21.41
C HIS A 23 6.31 -14.95 -20.42
N GLN A 24 5.45 -13.94 -20.59
CA GLN A 24 4.23 -13.81 -19.78
C GLN A 24 3.13 -14.69 -20.39
N LYS A 25 2.66 -15.70 -19.62
CA LYS A 25 1.30 -16.20 -19.76
C LYS A 25 0.36 -15.01 -19.62
N GLU A 26 -0.74 -14.99 -20.36
CA GLU A 26 -1.71 -13.90 -20.37
C GLU A 26 -2.06 -13.43 -18.97
N ILE A 27 -2.02 -12.10 -18.76
CA ILE A 27 -2.45 -11.49 -17.49
C ILE A 27 -3.96 -11.65 -17.43
N GLU A 28 -4.46 -12.41 -16.47
CA GLU A 28 -5.89 -12.55 -16.24
C GLU A 28 -6.40 -11.34 -15.44
N TYR A 29 -7.17 -10.47 -16.12
CA TYR A 29 -7.86 -9.36 -15.49
C TYR A 29 -9.21 -9.84 -14.93
N MET A 30 -9.38 -9.67 -13.63
CA MET A 30 -10.59 -10.10 -12.93
C MET A 30 -11.53 -8.93 -12.69
N SER A 31 -12.84 -9.18 -12.83
CA SER A 31 -13.87 -8.17 -12.54
C SER A 31 -13.77 -7.71 -11.07
N GLN A 32 -13.89 -6.40 -10.87
CA GLN A 32 -13.91 -5.80 -9.52
C GLN A 32 -15.36 -5.78 -9.02
N PRO A 33 -15.75 -6.61 -8.03
CA PRO A 33 -16.98 -6.37 -7.31
C PRO A 33 -16.81 -5.13 -6.43
N SER A 34 -17.81 -4.26 -6.41
CA SER A 34 -17.88 -3.17 -5.48
C SER A 34 -18.46 -3.68 -4.16
N PHE A 35 -17.68 -3.69 -3.09
CA PHE A 35 -18.15 -3.89 -1.73
C PHE A 35 -18.81 -2.60 -1.24
N THR A 36 -20.04 -2.70 -0.76
CA THR A 36 -20.82 -1.53 -0.30
C THR A 36 -21.16 -1.62 1.18
N ARG A 37 -21.03 -2.79 1.78
CA ARG A 37 -21.35 -3.08 3.18
C ARG A 37 -20.28 -3.95 3.83
N LEU A 38 -20.07 -3.74 5.14
CA LEU A 38 -19.13 -4.54 5.93
C LEU A 38 -19.46 -6.02 5.93
N SER A 39 -20.74 -6.40 5.84
CA SER A 39 -21.19 -7.79 5.80
C SER A 39 -20.80 -8.56 4.52
N GLU A 40 -20.28 -7.87 3.52
CA GLU A 40 -19.77 -8.46 2.27
C GLU A 40 -18.26 -8.78 2.37
N LEU A 41 -17.60 -8.28 3.41
CA LEU A 41 -16.18 -8.51 3.67
C LEU A 41 -15.97 -9.82 4.43
N PRO A 42 -14.84 -10.51 4.24
CA PRO A 42 -14.57 -11.80 4.87
C PRO A 42 -14.46 -11.70 6.40
N GLU A 43 -14.91 -12.74 7.10
CA GLU A 43 -14.78 -12.87 8.56
C GLU A 43 -13.35 -13.26 8.97
N GLU A 44 -12.63 -13.93 8.10
CA GLU A 44 -11.23 -14.33 8.26
C GLU A 44 -10.41 -13.82 7.08
N LEU A 45 -9.20 -13.36 7.33
CA LEU A 45 -8.35 -12.73 6.34
C LEU A 45 -6.92 -13.27 6.41
N ALA A 46 -6.42 -13.80 5.30
CA ALA A 46 -5.00 -14.09 5.13
C ALA A 46 -4.22 -12.79 5.13
N ILE A 47 -3.15 -12.70 5.93
CA ILE A 47 -2.32 -11.48 5.99
C ILE A 47 -0.95 -11.69 5.38
N PHE A 48 -0.48 -10.64 4.72
CA PHE A 48 0.86 -10.54 4.13
C PHE A 48 1.66 -9.44 4.85
N PRO A 49 2.46 -9.81 5.85
CA PRO A 49 3.36 -8.87 6.54
C PRO A 49 4.50 -8.44 5.60
N LEU A 50 4.55 -7.16 5.27
CA LEU A 50 5.61 -6.60 4.43
C LEU A 50 5.98 -5.20 4.91
N PRO A 51 7.24 -4.96 5.38
CA PRO A 51 7.63 -3.66 5.87
C PRO A 51 7.70 -2.64 4.74
N GLY A 52 7.18 -1.46 4.97
CA GLY A 52 7.24 -0.34 4.04
C GLY A 52 6.32 -0.41 2.83
N ALA A 53 5.65 -1.52 2.56
CA ALA A 53 4.64 -1.62 1.51
C ALA A 53 3.28 -1.17 2.05
N LEU A 54 2.71 -0.13 1.42
CA LEU A 54 1.42 0.42 1.80
C LEU A 54 0.34 0.10 0.77
N LEU A 55 -0.82 -0.29 1.28
CA LEU A 55 -2.04 -0.38 0.51
C LEU A 55 -3.09 0.56 1.11
N PHE A 56 -3.83 1.25 0.26
CA PHE A 56 -4.93 2.12 0.64
C PHE A 56 -6.17 1.75 -0.16
N PRO A 57 -7.38 2.07 0.32
CA PRO A 57 -8.59 1.89 -0.47
C PRO A 57 -8.46 2.48 -1.87
N ARG A 58 -8.93 1.77 -2.90
CA ARG A 58 -8.87 2.15 -4.33
C ARG A 58 -7.46 2.27 -4.93
N TRP A 59 -6.40 2.11 -4.13
CA TRP A 59 -5.01 2.11 -4.59
C TRP A 59 -4.58 0.74 -5.13
N GLN A 60 -3.72 0.72 -6.13
CA GLN A 60 -3.18 -0.50 -6.71
C GLN A 60 -1.74 -0.74 -6.26
N LEU A 61 -1.48 -1.95 -5.78
CA LEU A 61 -0.16 -2.40 -5.35
C LEU A 61 0.26 -3.63 -6.17
N PRO A 62 1.22 -3.49 -7.09
CA PRO A 62 1.81 -4.62 -7.79
C PRO A 62 2.79 -5.35 -6.86
N LEU A 63 2.71 -6.68 -6.82
CA LEU A 63 3.55 -7.53 -5.99
C LEU A 63 4.14 -8.68 -6.81
N ASN A 64 5.38 -9.05 -6.49
CA ASN A 64 6.05 -10.25 -6.99
C ASN A 64 6.18 -11.25 -5.84
N ILE A 65 5.46 -12.35 -5.91
CA ILE A 65 5.37 -13.36 -4.86
C ILE A 65 6.29 -14.53 -5.21
N PHE A 66 7.22 -14.86 -4.32
CA PHE A 66 8.21 -15.94 -4.53
C PHE A 66 8.47 -16.79 -3.29
N GLU A 67 8.09 -16.32 -2.09
CA GLU A 67 8.24 -17.15 -0.87
C GLU A 67 7.18 -18.27 -0.87
N PRO A 68 7.57 -19.54 -0.61
CA PRO A 68 6.65 -20.70 -0.68
C PRO A 68 5.37 -20.52 0.15
N ARG A 69 5.48 -19.95 1.36
CA ARG A 69 4.31 -19.69 2.22
C ARG A 69 3.30 -18.74 1.59
N TYR A 70 3.78 -17.75 0.83
CA TYR A 70 2.91 -16.78 0.16
C TYR A 70 2.43 -17.27 -1.20
N LEU A 71 3.17 -18.16 -1.88
CA LEU A 71 2.65 -18.87 -3.05
C LEU A 71 1.43 -19.72 -2.64
N ASN A 72 1.53 -20.50 -1.56
CA ASN A 72 0.38 -21.26 -1.01
C ASN A 72 -0.79 -20.33 -0.63
N MET A 73 -0.49 -19.17 -0.01
CA MET A 73 -1.53 -18.19 0.30
C MET A 73 -2.28 -17.72 -0.96
N ILE A 74 -1.55 -17.42 -2.05
CA ILE A 74 -2.18 -17.00 -3.30
C ILE A 74 -3.03 -18.12 -3.89
N ASP A 75 -2.53 -19.36 -3.92
CA ASP A 75 -3.26 -20.53 -4.44
C ASP A 75 -4.60 -20.72 -3.71
N ASP A 76 -4.60 -20.56 -2.38
CA ASP A 76 -5.80 -20.71 -1.56
C ASP A 76 -6.78 -19.54 -1.79
N VAL A 77 -6.30 -18.28 -1.69
CA VAL A 77 -7.20 -17.11 -1.75
C VAL A 77 -7.77 -16.85 -3.15
N ILE A 78 -7.08 -17.26 -4.24
CA ILE A 78 -7.61 -17.12 -5.61
C ILE A 78 -8.87 -17.94 -5.79
N GLN A 79 -8.96 -19.10 -5.14
CA GLN A 79 -10.10 -20.00 -5.25
C GLN A 79 -11.29 -19.59 -4.36
N ASP A 80 -11.06 -18.65 -3.42
CA ASP A 80 -12.06 -18.21 -2.44
C ASP A 80 -12.37 -16.71 -2.59
N THR A 81 -12.05 -15.92 -1.61
CA THR A 81 -12.40 -14.48 -1.52
C THR A 81 -11.58 -13.60 -2.45
N ARG A 82 -10.40 -14.05 -2.84
CA ARG A 82 -9.35 -13.29 -3.54
C ARG A 82 -8.85 -12.07 -2.76
N MET A 83 -9.03 -12.08 -1.43
CA MET A 83 -8.64 -10.96 -0.58
C MET A 83 -7.44 -11.30 0.28
N ILE A 84 -6.53 -10.34 0.41
CA ILE A 84 -5.32 -10.41 1.24
C ILE A 84 -5.21 -9.13 2.04
N GLY A 85 -4.91 -9.23 3.33
CA GLY A 85 -4.59 -8.11 4.19
C GLY A 85 -3.11 -7.75 4.09
N MET A 86 -2.79 -6.60 3.48
CA MET A 86 -1.46 -6.01 3.59
C MET A 86 -1.30 -5.39 4.95
N ILE A 87 -0.24 -5.75 5.66
CA ILE A 87 0.02 -5.24 7.01
C ILE A 87 1.52 -5.03 7.20
N GLN A 88 1.92 -3.98 7.91
CA GLN A 88 3.34 -3.74 8.14
C GLN A 88 3.89 -4.68 9.21
N SER A 89 5.12 -5.15 9.00
CA SER A 89 5.90 -5.77 10.07
C SER A 89 6.65 -4.68 10.83
N VAL A 90 6.47 -4.65 12.17
CA VAL A 90 7.01 -3.62 13.06
C VAL A 90 8.12 -4.14 13.97
N GLY A 91 8.50 -5.40 13.83
CA GLY A 91 9.53 -6.06 14.66
C GLY A 91 9.48 -7.58 14.53
N GLY A 92 10.00 -8.28 15.54
CA GLY A 92 9.99 -9.74 15.60
C GLY A 92 11.04 -10.42 14.71
N SER A 93 10.88 -11.73 14.50
CA SER A 93 11.79 -12.50 13.65
C SER A 93 11.29 -12.55 12.20
N LYS A 94 12.21 -12.83 11.24
CA LYS A 94 11.83 -13.02 9.83
C LYS A 94 10.79 -14.12 9.63
N ALA A 95 10.80 -15.16 10.46
CA ALA A 95 9.86 -16.27 10.36
C ALA A 95 8.48 -15.90 10.94
N LYS A 96 8.46 -15.13 12.04
CA LYS A 96 7.25 -14.64 12.70
C LYS A 96 7.44 -13.16 13.07
N PRO A 97 7.25 -12.24 12.13
CA PRO A 97 7.35 -10.81 12.41
C PRO A 97 6.19 -10.36 13.30
N ASP A 98 6.45 -9.41 14.20
CA ASP A 98 5.38 -8.67 14.84
C ASP A 98 4.70 -7.79 13.79
N VAL A 99 3.38 -7.71 13.81
CA VAL A 99 2.62 -6.92 12.84
C VAL A 99 1.99 -5.72 13.50
N ALA A 100 1.79 -4.66 12.72
CA ALA A 100 1.02 -3.51 13.15
C ALA A 100 -0.43 -3.91 13.48
N HIS A 101 -1.14 -3.05 14.21
CA HIS A 101 -2.54 -3.29 14.54
C HIS A 101 -3.45 -3.09 13.34
N THR A 102 -3.17 -2.07 12.54
CA THR A 102 -3.98 -1.69 11.38
C THR A 102 -3.28 -2.07 10.07
N GLY A 103 -4.04 -2.69 9.17
CA GLY A 103 -3.64 -2.99 7.79
C GLY A 103 -4.69 -2.52 6.79
N CYS A 104 -4.49 -2.85 5.52
CA CYS A 104 -5.47 -2.63 4.46
C CYS A 104 -5.65 -3.91 3.64
N ALA A 105 -6.90 -4.35 3.51
CA ALA A 105 -7.24 -5.48 2.67
C ALA A 105 -7.36 -5.05 1.21
N GLY A 106 -6.76 -5.85 0.34
CA GLY A 106 -6.85 -5.69 -1.10
C GLY A 106 -7.36 -6.95 -1.75
N ARG A 107 -8.03 -6.76 -2.89
CA ARG A 107 -8.45 -7.85 -3.76
C ARG A 107 -7.46 -8.04 -4.89
N ILE A 108 -7.16 -9.30 -5.23
CA ILE A 108 -6.37 -9.63 -6.41
C ILE A 108 -7.19 -9.30 -7.65
N THR A 109 -6.74 -8.30 -8.42
CA THR A 109 -7.42 -7.81 -9.64
C THR A 109 -6.66 -8.16 -10.91
N ALA A 110 -5.38 -8.51 -10.80
CA ALA A 110 -4.60 -9.11 -11.88
C ALA A 110 -3.68 -10.18 -11.31
N TRP A 111 -3.50 -11.25 -12.05
CA TRP A 111 -2.65 -12.38 -11.67
C TRP A 111 -1.99 -13.01 -12.89
N SER A 112 -0.73 -13.39 -12.75
CA SER A 112 -0.03 -14.23 -13.73
C SER A 112 1.07 -15.02 -13.05
N GLU A 113 1.30 -16.23 -13.53
CA GLU A 113 2.43 -17.07 -13.14
C GLU A 113 3.61 -16.83 -14.08
N THR A 114 4.80 -16.67 -13.51
CA THR A 114 6.03 -16.57 -14.29
C THR A 114 6.63 -17.96 -14.56
N GLY A 115 7.48 -18.08 -15.59
CA GLY A 115 8.07 -19.36 -15.97
C GLY A 115 9.01 -19.99 -14.91
N ASP A 116 9.34 -19.25 -13.85
CA ASP A 116 10.18 -19.68 -12.72
C ASP A 116 9.35 -19.98 -11.44
N GLY A 117 8.02 -20.07 -11.57
CA GLY A 117 7.11 -20.45 -10.48
C GLY A 117 6.82 -19.34 -9.48
N ARG A 118 7.00 -18.07 -9.85
CA ARG A 118 6.57 -16.90 -9.05
C ARG A 118 5.21 -16.42 -9.53
N TYR A 119 4.54 -15.63 -8.67
CA TYR A 119 3.31 -14.96 -9.06
C TYR A 119 3.51 -13.44 -9.13
N LEU A 120 3.09 -12.85 -10.25
CA LEU A 120 2.89 -11.40 -10.36
C LEU A 120 1.42 -11.13 -10.14
N ILE A 121 1.11 -10.37 -9.09
CA ILE A 121 -0.26 -10.00 -8.76
C ILE A 121 -0.40 -8.48 -8.66
N THR A 122 -1.61 -8.00 -8.86
CA THR A 122 -1.99 -6.63 -8.49
C THR A 122 -3.09 -6.71 -7.45
N LEU A 123 -2.86 -6.10 -6.30
CA LEU A 123 -3.89 -5.89 -5.29
C LEU A 123 -4.54 -4.52 -5.51
N THR A 124 -5.87 -4.47 -5.54
CA THR A 124 -6.63 -3.21 -5.44
C THR A 124 -7.19 -3.12 -4.04
N GLY A 125 -6.83 -2.08 -3.31
CA GLY A 125 -7.27 -1.87 -1.92
C GLY A 125 -8.78 -1.69 -1.82
N ILE A 126 -9.36 -2.29 -0.81
CA ILE A 126 -10.82 -2.29 -0.55
C ILE A 126 -11.12 -1.49 0.71
N ALA A 127 -10.63 -1.93 1.86
CA ALA A 127 -10.86 -1.27 3.14
C ALA A 127 -9.72 -1.59 4.11
N ARG A 128 -9.46 -0.67 5.02
CA ARG A 128 -8.59 -0.91 6.18
C ARG A 128 -9.28 -1.81 7.19
N PHE A 129 -8.49 -2.42 8.04
CA PHE A 129 -8.96 -3.26 9.12
C PHE A 129 -8.02 -3.17 10.31
N ASP A 130 -8.56 -3.38 11.49
CA ASP A 130 -7.77 -3.64 12.68
C ASP A 130 -7.70 -5.15 12.95
N VAL A 131 -6.57 -5.62 13.44
CA VAL A 131 -6.40 -7.02 13.84
C VAL A 131 -7.11 -7.23 15.18
N LYS A 132 -8.24 -7.94 15.17
CA LYS A 132 -8.97 -8.30 16.38
C LYS A 132 -8.35 -9.51 17.07
N GLU A 133 -7.99 -10.53 16.28
CA GLU A 133 -7.41 -11.77 16.75
C GLU A 133 -6.56 -12.41 15.65
N GLU A 134 -5.42 -13.00 16.01
CA GLU A 134 -4.64 -13.86 15.12
C GLU A 134 -5.09 -15.32 15.30
N LEU A 135 -5.44 -15.96 14.20
CA LEU A 135 -5.95 -17.33 14.22
C LEU A 135 -4.81 -18.36 14.35
N SER A 136 -5.06 -19.40 15.13
CA SER A 136 -4.17 -20.58 15.20
C SER A 136 -4.50 -21.55 14.08
N VAL A 137 -3.79 -21.43 12.95
CA VAL A 137 -4.07 -22.20 11.73
C VAL A 137 -2.91 -23.13 11.37
N MET A 138 -3.21 -24.14 10.53
CA MET A 138 -2.19 -25.09 10.01
C MET A 138 -1.55 -24.62 8.70
N THR A 139 -2.07 -23.55 8.10
CA THR A 139 -1.52 -22.98 6.86
C THR A 139 -0.13 -22.39 7.09
N PRO A 140 0.76 -22.39 6.08
CA PRO A 140 2.11 -21.83 6.22
C PRO A 140 2.14 -20.29 6.28
N TYR A 141 0.98 -19.66 6.13
CA TYR A 141 0.79 -18.19 6.22
C TYR A 141 -0.19 -17.86 7.36
N ARG A 142 -0.16 -16.61 7.80
CA ARG A 142 -0.94 -16.11 8.95
C ARG A 142 -2.32 -15.68 8.50
N GLN A 143 -3.29 -15.87 9.41
CA GLN A 143 -4.67 -15.43 9.23
C GLN A 143 -5.15 -14.71 10.49
N VAL A 144 -6.05 -13.75 10.30
CA VAL A 144 -6.61 -12.93 11.38
C VAL A 144 -8.12 -12.84 11.26
N VAL A 145 -8.77 -12.54 12.37
CA VAL A 145 -10.15 -12.00 12.39
C VAL A 145 -10.02 -10.47 12.30
N PRO A 146 -10.46 -9.86 11.20
CA PRO A 146 -10.40 -8.41 11.04
C PRO A 146 -11.57 -7.72 11.73
N ASP A 147 -11.34 -6.53 12.28
CA ASP A 147 -12.39 -5.57 12.61
C ASP A 147 -12.46 -4.50 11.53
N TRP A 148 -13.51 -4.52 10.75
CA TRP A 148 -13.79 -3.56 9.68
C TRP A 148 -14.51 -2.31 10.16
N THR A 149 -15.08 -2.34 11.37
CA THR A 149 -16.00 -1.31 11.88
C THR A 149 -15.41 0.10 11.87
N PRO A 150 -14.13 0.32 12.25
CA PRO A 150 -13.53 1.66 12.24
C PRO A 150 -13.44 2.27 10.85
N TYR A 151 -13.45 1.43 9.80
CA TYR A 151 -13.13 1.80 8.42
C TYR A 151 -14.29 1.62 7.43
N GLU A 152 -15.54 1.58 7.89
CA GLU A 152 -16.72 1.49 7.00
C GLU A 152 -16.75 2.58 5.92
N ALA A 153 -16.20 3.75 6.22
CA ALA A 153 -16.11 4.85 5.27
C ALA A 153 -15.22 4.55 4.04
N ASP A 154 -14.28 3.60 4.16
CA ASP A 154 -13.39 3.22 3.06
C ASP A 154 -14.12 2.56 1.89
N LEU A 155 -15.30 1.97 2.15
CA LEU A 155 -16.18 1.37 1.14
C LEU A 155 -16.94 2.41 0.29
N LYS A 156 -16.83 3.68 0.61
CA LYS A 156 -17.54 4.78 -0.04
C LYS A 156 -16.53 5.73 -0.70
N ASP A 157 -16.94 6.33 -1.81
CA ASP A 157 -16.14 7.39 -2.40
C ASP A 157 -16.07 8.61 -1.47
N VAL A 158 -14.93 9.29 -1.48
CA VAL A 158 -14.75 10.51 -0.71
C VAL A 158 -15.46 11.66 -1.43
N PRO A 159 -16.48 12.28 -0.80
CA PRO A 159 -17.15 13.42 -1.43
C PRO A 159 -16.22 14.60 -1.62
N ASP A 160 -16.35 15.35 -2.71
CA ASP A 160 -15.53 16.53 -3.02
C ASP A 160 -15.47 17.54 -1.87
N SER A 161 -16.57 17.72 -1.15
CA SER A 161 -16.64 18.61 0.02
C SER A 161 -15.78 18.19 1.21
N LYS A 162 -15.27 16.97 1.22
CA LYS A 162 -14.37 16.41 2.25
C LYS A 162 -12.93 16.26 1.78
N LEU A 163 -12.64 16.68 0.56
CA LEU A 163 -11.27 16.66 0.06
C LEU A 163 -10.41 17.71 0.78
N PRO A 164 -9.15 17.40 1.11
CA PRO A 164 -8.22 18.37 1.69
C PRO A 164 -7.79 19.43 0.68
N ASP A 165 -7.20 20.51 1.19
CA ASP A 165 -6.62 21.55 0.33
C ASP A 165 -5.38 21.03 -0.41
N ARG A 166 -5.50 20.95 -1.72
CA ARG A 166 -4.43 20.52 -2.62
C ARG A 166 -3.24 21.45 -2.62
N SER A 167 -3.46 22.76 -2.51
CA SER A 167 -2.40 23.76 -2.68
C SER A 167 -1.31 23.60 -1.63
N ARG A 168 -1.69 23.31 -0.38
CA ARG A 168 -0.75 23.10 0.71
C ARG A 168 0.09 21.84 0.49
N LEU A 169 -0.53 20.74 0.00
CA LEU A 169 0.20 19.51 -0.31
C LEU A 169 1.21 19.72 -1.44
N VAL A 170 0.80 20.44 -2.49
CA VAL A 170 1.68 20.75 -3.64
C VAL A 170 2.86 21.62 -3.21
N SER A 171 2.63 22.61 -2.32
CA SER A 171 3.70 23.43 -1.76
C SER A 171 4.70 22.60 -0.96
N ALA A 172 4.23 21.77 -0.04
CA ALA A 172 5.11 20.90 0.77
C ALA A 172 5.90 19.90 -0.11
N LEU A 173 5.26 19.40 -1.18
CA LEU A 173 5.94 18.51 -2.14
C LEU A 173 7.00 19.27 -2.93
N HIS A 174 6.75 20.54 -3.29
CA HIS A 174 7.74 21.38 -3.99
C HIS A 174 8.99 21.58 -3.14
N ASP A 175 8.81 21.99 -1.88
CA ASP A 175 9.91 22.21 -0.96
C ASP A 175 10.71 20.91 -0.71
N TYR A 176 10.00 19.77 -0.55
CA TYR A 176 10.62 18.45 -0.39
C TYR A 176 11.44 18.03 -1.62
N THR A 177 10.91 18.22 -2.84
CA THR A 177 11.63 17.82 -4.05
C THR A 177 12.81 18.73 -4.34
N GLU A 178 12.73 20.01 -3.98
CA GLU A 178 13.85 20.96 -4.08
C GLU A 178 14.96 20.60 -3.10
N ALA A 179 14.66 20.33 -1.83
CA ALA A 179 15.62 19.93 -0.83
C ALA A 179 16.40 18.68 -1.22
N HIS A 180 15.75 17.70 -1.83
CA HIS A 180 16.38 16.42 -2.24
C HIS A 180 16.89 16.39 -3.69
N ASP A 181 16.95 17.52 -4.40
CA ASP A 181 17.36 17.59 -5.82
C ASP A 181 16.61 16.56 -6.71
N MET A 182 15.30 16.42 -6.50
CA MET A 182 14.45 15.46 -7.19
C MET A 182 13.73 16.13 -8.37
N SER A 183 13.68 15.42 -9.51
CA SER A 183 12.86 15.85 -10.64
C SER A 183 11.43 15.31 -10.50
N THR A 184 10.44 16.20 -10.66
CA THR A 184 9.01 15.87 -10.54
C THR A 184 8.27 16.28 -11.80
N ASP A 185 7.35 15.42 -12.26
CA ASP A 185 6.42 15.76 -13.33
C ASP A 185 5.23 16.54 -12.72
N TRP A 186 5.37 17.86 -12.70
CA TRP A 186 4.36 18.76 -12.11
C TRP A 186 3.02 18.69 -12.85
N SER A 187 3.03 18.42 -14.16
CA SER A 187 1.81 18.25 -14.95
C SER A 187 1.01 17.04 -14.42
N ALA A 188 1.69 15.91 -14.20
CA ALA A 188 1.07 14.74 -13.60
C ALA A 188 0.60 14.98 -12.15
N VAL A 189 1.34 15.80 -11.38
CA VAL A 189 0.93 16.20 -10.03
C VAL A 189 -0.34 17.04 -10.08
N GLU A 190 -0.48 17.98 -11.00
CA GLU A 190 -1.64 18.86 -11.12
C GLU A 190 -2.90 18.11 -11.62
N GLU A 191 -2.75 17.17 -12.55
CA GLU A 191 -3.86 16.46 -13.19
C GLU A 191 -4.39 15.26 -12.35
N ALA A 192 -3.55 14.66 -11.49
CA ALA A 192 -3.94 13.48 -10.73
C ALA A 192 -5.12 13.79 -9.78
N PRO A 193 -6.10 12.89 -9.63
CA PRO A 193 -7.07 12.98 -8.53
C PRO A 193 -6.36 13.06 -7.18
N LEU A 194 -6.87 13.87 -6.25
CA LEU A 194 -6.16 14.17 -5.00
C LEU A 194 -5.90 12.91 -4.16
N GLU A 195 -6.85 12.01 -4.04
CA GLU A 195 -6.64 10.74 -3.33
C GLU A 195 -5.53 9.91 -3.97
N THR A 196 -5.49 9.87 -5.30
CA THR A 196 -4.44 9.15 -6.05
C THR A 196 -3.07 9.77 -5.78
N LEU A 197 -2.96 11.10 -5.78
CA LEU A 197 -1.72 11.81 -5.48
C LEU A 197 -1.25 11.51 -4.05
N VAL A 198 -2.13 11.64 -3.06
CA VAL A 198 -1.82 11.36 -1.65
C VAL A 198 -1.34 9.91 -1.48
N ASN A 199 -2.06 8.93 -2.01
CA ASN A 199 -1.69 7.52 -1.89
C ASN A 199 -0.36 7.20 -2.60
N ALA A 200 -0.09 7.83 -3.75
CA ALA A 200 1.17 7.70 -4.47
C ALA A 200 2.36 8.24 -3.64
N LEU A 201 2.20 9.42 -3.04
CA LEU A 201 3.24 10.04 -2.21
C LEU A 201 3.47 9.23 -0.92
N CYS A 202 2.41 8.81 -0.22
CA CYS A 202 2.52 7.96 0.97
C CYS A 202 3.28 6.66 0.68
N SER A 203 3.05 6.05 -0.48
CA SER A 203 3.70 4.80 -0.89
C SER A 203 5.13 5.01 -1.38
N GLY A 204 5.38 6.13 -2.09
CA GLY A 204 6.64 6.39 -2.81
C GLY A 204 7.72 7.08 -1.99
N CYS A 205 7.36 7.91 -1.01
CA CYS A 205 8.34 8.59 -0.17
C CYS A 205 9.08 7.61 0.75
N PRO A 206 10.37 7.85 1.04
CA PRO A 206 11.23 6.96 1.83
C PRO A 206 11.00 7.08 3.34
N PHE A 207 9.75 7.23 3.75
CA PHE A 207 9.37 7.30 5.15
C PHE A 207 9.69 5.99 5.90
N SER A 208 9.99 6.10 7.19
CA SER A 208 10.18 4.97 8.08
C SER A 208 8.91 4.11 8.20
N VAL A 209 9.04 2.88 8.69
CA VAL A 209 7.89 1.98 8.92
C VAL A 209 6.85 2.62 9.85
N MET A 210 7.30 3.35 10.88
CA MET A 210 6.39 4.01 11.83
C MET A 210 5.63 5.18 11.21
N GLU A 211 6.30 6.01 10.41
CA GLU A 211 5.65 7.10 9.67
C GLU A 211 4.66 6.57 8.64
N LYS A 212 5.05 5.54 7.90
CA LYS A 212 4.16 4.83 6.99
C LYS A 212 2.95 4.23 7.70
N GLN A 213 3.14 3.71 8.91
CA GLN A 213 2.03 3.21 9.71
C GLN A 213 1.07 4.33 10.14
N ALA A 214 1.59 5.48 10.55
CA ALA A 214 0.74 6.64 10.86
C ALA A 214 -0.11 7.10 9.66
N LEU A 215 0.42 7.01 8.43
CA LEU A 215 -0.33 7.30 7.22
C LEU A 215 -1.46 6.29 6.95
N VAL A 216 -1.27 5.00 7.27
CA VAL A 216 -2.32 3.97 7.16
C VAL A 216 -3.41 4.20 8.20
N GLU A 217 -3.03 4.51 9.44
CA GLU A 217 -3.93 4.69 10.58
C GLU A 217 -4.72 6.01 10.54
N ALA A 218 -4.31 6.97 9.69
CA ALA A 218 -5.00 8.27 9.58
C ALA A 218 -6.49 8.06 9.27
N PRO A 219 -7.43 8.57 10.11
CA PRO A 219 -8.85 8.22 10.03
C PRO A 219 -9.50 8.56 8.69
N THR A 220 -9.19 9.73 8.13
CA THR A 220 -9.75 10.21 6.87
C THR A 220 -8.66 10.54 5.85
N LEU A 221 -9.05 10.73 4.58
CA LEU A 221 -8.13 11.23 3.55
C LEU A 221 -7.55 12.61 3.94
N LYS A 222 -8.34 13.45 4.61
CA LYS A 222 -7.87 14.74 5.09
C LYS A 222 -6.77 14.57 6.14
N ASP A 223 -7.00 13.73 7.15
CA ASP A 223 -6.01 13.49 8.20
C ASP A 223 -4.73 12.86 7.62
N ARG A 224 -4.87 11.94 6.67
CA ARG A 224 -3.72 11.34 5.96
C ARG A 224 -2.93 12.39 5.19
N THR A 225 -3.62 13.32 4.52
CA THR A 225 -2.96 14.40 3.78
C THR A 225 -2.23 15.34 4.74
N GLU A 226 -2.83 15.70 5.86
CA GLU A 226 -2.18 16.56 6.87
C GLU A 226 -0.97 15.86 7.51
N THR A 227 -1.07 14.55 7.80
CA THR A 227 0.07 13.76 8.26
C THR A 227 1.18 13.71 7.21
N LEU A 228 0.84 13.48 5.94
CA LEU A 228 1.80 13.47 4.83
C LEU A 228 2.52 14.82 4.70
N ILE A 229 1.79 15.93 4.73
CA ILE A 229 2.37 17.27 4.67
C ILE A 229 3.35 17.46 5.83
N THR A 230 2.94 17.10 7.04
CA THR A 230 3.80 17.21 8.22
C THR A 230 5.10 16.41 8.08
N LEU A 231 5.02 15.18 7.54
CA LEU A 231 6.20 14.35 7.32
C LEU A 231 7.15 14.95 6.27
N LEU A 232 6.61 15.51 5.18
CA LEU A 232 7.40 16.21 4.17
C LEU A 232 8.09 17.45 4.75
N GLU A 233 7.35 18.29 5.51
CA GLU A 233 7.88 19.50 6.15
C GLU A 233 8.95 19.17 7.22
N MET A 234 8.78 18.08 7.98
CA MET A 234 9.75 17.64 9.00
C MET A 234 11.04 17.12 8.36
N ASP A 235 10.94 16.40 7.26
CA ASP A 235 12.11 15.88 6.55
C ASP A 235 13.00 17.03 6.03
N VAL A 236 12.40 18.02 5.35
CA VAL A 236 13.10 19.24 4.90
C VAL A 236 13.75 19.97 6.07
N SER A 237 13.03 20.15 7.20
CA SER A 237 13.54 20.87 8.37
C SER A 237 14.67 20.11 9.08
N GLY A 238 14.69 18.79 8.98
CA GLY A 238 15.73 17.93 9.59
C GLY A 238 17.08 18.01 8.87
N GLU A 239 17.10 18.27 7.56
CA GLU A 239 18.33 18.47 6.78
C GLU A 239 18.98 19.82 7.06
N ASP A 240 18.21 20.87 7.32
CA ASP A 240 18.76 22.21 7.69
C ASP A 240 19.48 22.20 9.05
N GLY A 241 19.19 21.25 9.95
CA GLY A 241 19.84 21.09 11.25
C GLY A 241 21.23 20.42 11.22
N GLY A 242 21.64 19.86 10.08
CA GLY A 242 22.88 19.08 9.92
C GLY A 242 24.15 19.86 9.58
N THR A 243 24.10 21.18 9.41
CA THR A 243 25.28 21.99 9.02
C THR A 243 25.71 22.93 10.11
N LEU A 244 25.94 22.40 11.32
CA LEU A 244 26.69 23.09 12.36
C LEU A 244 27.65 22.10 13.03
N GLN A 245 28.79 21.83 12.39
CA GLN A 245 30.13 21.79 13.02
C GLN A 245 31.21 21.59 11.95
#